data_3c806e422aa4f527190712db8459ae69
#
_entry.id   3c806e422aa4f527190712db8459ae69
#
_cell.length_a   1.000
_cell.length_b   1.000
_cell.length_c   1.000
_cell.angle_alpha   90.00
_cell.angle_beta   90.00
_cell.angle_gamma   90.00
#
_symmetry.space_group_name_H-M   'P 1'
#
loop_
_entity.id
_entity.type
_entity.pdbx_description
1 polymer ?
#
loop_
_entity_poly.entity_id
_entity_poly.type
_entity_poly.pdbx_seq_one_letter_code
_entity_poly.pdbx_strand_id
1 'polypeptide(L)'
;MPTNIHQFQSEFKGGVRPNLFCCNIGGPDIGFPGFEFHCKGTSLPASTIGNIPVPYHGRQLMVPGDRTFGDWTVTVFNDVDMIIRHNFESWMKLIQNHRDNTSHLGGGYPYGQATVTQLRRSGEALRSYTIGEIYPTECAAIDLAWDSNDAVEEYAVTFAVNNWFADGMSPGSSSGGDNSKWKAGVSITTGSGGTRASVHGSYKAPGFSIGGRVG
;
A
#
# COMPACT_ATOMS: atom_id res chain seq x y z
N MET A 1 8.24 37.15 4.16
CA MET A 1 7.27 36.30 4.85
C MET A 1 5.88 36.72 4.42
N PRO A 2 4.97 35.82 4.10
CA PRO A 2 3.59 36.19 3.83
C PRO A 2 2.96 36.68 5.14
N THR A 3 2.75 37.97 5.24
CA THR A 3 2.22 38.65 6.44
C THR A 3 0.71 38.84 6.34
N ASN A 4 0.08 38.34 5.28
CA ASN A 4 -1.34 38.58 5.04
C ASN A 4 -2.16 37.30 5.27
N ILE A 5 -3.04 37.33 6.27
CA ILE A 5 -3.95 36.24 6.63
C ILE A 5 -4.85 35.80 5.47
N HIS A 6 -5.23 36.74 4.59
CA HIS A 6 -6.06 36.42 3.44
C HIS A 6 -5.30 35.58 2.40
N GLN A 7 -4.01 35.83 2.21
CA GLN A 7 -3.18 35.02 1.35
C GLN A 7 -3.00 33.61 1.92
N PHE A 8 -2.78 33.50 3.24
CA PHE A 8 -2.75 32.20 3.92
C PHE A 8 -4.06 31.44 3.74
N GLN A 9 -5.22 32.08 3.94
CA GLN A 9 -6.52 31.44 3.76
C GLN A 9 -6.76 30.95 2.35
N SER A 10 -6.34 31.72 1.32
CA SER A 10 -6.49 31.33 -0.09
C SER A 10 -5.62 30.12 -0.46
N GLU A 11 -4.40 30.03 0.08
CA GLU A 11 -3.48 28.92 -0.17
C GLU A 11 -3.82 27.66 0.63
N PHE A 12 -4.21 27.84 1.89
CA PHE A 12 -4.47 26.72 2.81
C PHE A 12 -5.74 25.93 2.47
N LYS A 13 -6.74 26.54 1.84
CA LYS A 13 -8.00 25.90 1.35
C LYS A 13 -8.70 25.00 2.39
N GLY A 14 -8.46 25.21 3.67
CA GLY A 14 -9.12 24.51 4.79
C GLY A 14 -8.48 23.18 5.21
N GLY A 15 -7.42 22.71 4.55
CA GLY A 15 -6.69 21.49 4.91
C GLY A 15 -7.51 20.20 4.82
N VAL A 16 -6.83 19.08 4.97
CA VAL A 16 -7.45 17.74 5.01
C VAL A 16 -7.76 17.35 6.44
N ARG A 17 -8.91 16.72 6.66
CA ARG A 17 -9.33 16.31 8.00
C ARG A 17 -9.01 14.84 8.25
N PRO A 18 -8.41 14.49 9.40
CA PRO A 18 -8.00 13.12 9.70
C PRO A 18 -9.18 12.16 9.97
N ASN A 19 -10.36 12.69 10.29
CA ASN A 19 -11.55 11.88 10.56
C ASN A 19 -12.32 11.44 9.30
N LEU A 20 -11.88 11.86 8.12
CA LEU A 20 -12.51 11.51 6.84
C LEU A 20 -11.65 10.48 6.12
N PHE A 21 -11.87 9.22 6.41
CA PHE A 21 -11.17 8.11 5.79
C PHE A 21 -12.08 6.89 5.65
N CYS A 22 -11.68 5.97 4.77
CA CYS A 22 -12.24 4.65 4.61
C CYS A 22 -11.09 3.64 4.59
N CYS A 23 -11.24 2.54 5.29
CA CYS A 23 -10.24 1.48 5.37
C CYS A 23 -10.86 0.14 5.05
N ASN A 24 -10.27 -0.59 4.11
CA ASN A 24 -10.68 -1.94 3.73
C ASN A 24 -9.49 -2.89 3.83
N ILE A 25 -9.73 -4.12 4.28
CA ILE A 25 -8.73 -5.18 4.40
C ILE A 25 -9.24 -6.42 3.67
N GLY A 26 -8.37 -7.08 2.93
CA GLY A 26 -8.58 -8.41 2.37
C GLY A 26 -7.46 -9.35 2.80
N GLY A 27 -7.80 -10.46 3.41
CA GLY A 27 -6.86 -11.52 3.76
C GLY A 27 -6.76 -12.58 2.66
N PRO A 28 -5.85 -13.55 2.80
CA PRO A 28 -5.75 -14.69 1.91
C PRO A 28 -6.96 -15.61 2.12
N ASP A 29 -7.85 -15.67 1.14
CA ASP A 29 -9.10 -16.45 1.18
C ASP A 29 -10.05 -16.11 2.36
N ILE A 30 -9.78 -15.02 3.06
CA ILE A 30 -10.58 -14.54 4.20
C ILE A 30 -11.12 -13.14 3.85
N GLY A 31 -12.45 -13.02 3.82
CA GLY A 31 -13.12 -11.74 3.63
C GLY A 31 -13.33 -11.01 4.96
N PHE A 32 -13.32 -9.69 4.92
CA PHE A 32 -13.65 -8.82 6.05
C PHE A 32 -14.87 -7.95 5.67
N PRO A 33 -16.08 -8.53 5.66
CA PRO A 33 -17.28 -7.81 5.23
C PRO A 33 -17.57 -6.64 6.18
N GLY A 34 -17.80 -5.46 5.60
CA GLY A 34 -18.13 -4.27 6.38
C GLY A 34 -16.98 -3.69 7.23
N PHE A 35 -15.74 -4.10 6.98
CA PHE A 35 -14.59 -3.62 7.75
C PHE A 35 -14.48 -2.10 7.80
N GLU A 36 -14.91 -1.42 6.75
CA GLU A 36 -14.94 0.03 6.67
C GLU A 36 -15.76 0.72 7.76
N PHE A 37 -16.79 0.03 8.29
CA PHE A 37 -17.64 0.54 9.37
C PHE A 37 -17.08 0.21 10.76
N HIS A 38 -16.22 -0.80 10.86
CA HIS A 38 -15.62 -1.26 12.12
C HIS A 38 -14.24 -0.65 12.38
N CYS A 39 -13.62 -0.05 11.38
CA CYS A 39 -12.33 0.61 11.53
C CYS A 39 -12.50 1.96 12.24
N LYS A 40 -12.22 1.99 13.55
CA LYS A 40 -12.24 3.23 14.35
C LYS A 40 -11.13 4.18 13.96
N GLY A 41 -9.94 3.66 13.75
CA GLY A 41 -8.76 4.47 13.48
C GLY A 41 -7.65 3.67 12.80
N THR A 42 -6.91 4.37 11.96
CA THR A 42 -5.75 3.81 11.28
C THR A 42 -4.75 4.92 10.97
N SER A 43 -3.53 4.56 10.65
CA SER A 43 -2.51 5.48 10.16
C SER A 43 -2.29 5.30 8.66
N LEU A 44 -1.78 6.34 7.99
CA LEU A 44 -1.23 6.16 6.66
C LEU A 44 0.11 5.42 6.76
N PRO A 45 0.43 4.54 5.79
CA PRO A 45 1.63 3.72 5.88
C PRO A 45 2.90 4.56 5.83
N ALA A 46 3.87 4.22 6.68
CA ALA A 46 5.15 4.90 6.77
C ALA A 46 6.24 4.17 5.97
N SER A 47 7.24 4.89 5.53
CA SER A 47 8.48 4.30 4.99
C SER A 47 9.68 5.13 5.37
N THR A 48 10.82 4.47 5.55
CA THR A 48 12.08 5.10 5.90
C THR A 48 13.15 4.70 4.88
N ILE A 49 14.02 5.63 4.53
CA ILE A 49 15.19 5.36 3.70
C ILE A 49 16.40 5.40 4.62
N GLY A 50 17.18 4.33 4.63
CA GLY A 50 18.43 4.23 5.39
C GLY A 50 19.47 5.24 4.88
N ASN A 51 20.40 5.62 5.75
CA ASN A 51 21.54 6.46 5.41
C ASN A 51 22.83 5.65 5.52
N ILE A 52 23.64 5.66 4.47
CA ILE A 52 24.95 5.01 4.44
C ILE A 52 26.00 6.11 4.59
N PRO A 53 26.70 6.20 5.74
CA PRO A 53 27.76 7.18 5.93
C PRO A 53 29.04 6.70 5.24
N VAL A 54 29.54 7.47 4.28
CA VAL A 54 30.82 7.24 3.62
C VAL A 54 31.85 8.24 4.16
N PRO A 55 32.87 7.79 4.91
CA PRO A 55 33.87 8.67 5.45
C PRO A 55 34.86 9.12 4.36
N TYR A 56 35.16 10.43 4.31
CA TYR A 56 36.15 11.01 3.42
C TYR A 56 36.87 12.16 4.12
N HIS A 57 38.16 12.02 4.37
CA HIS A 57 39.07 13.06 4.92
C HIS A 57 38.48 13.90 6.07
N GLY A 58 37.94 13.24 7.10
CA GLY A 58 37.37 13.90 8.27
C GLY A 58 35.92 14.43 8.09
N ARG A 59 35.28 14.17 6.93
CA ARG A 59 33.87 14.43 6.66
C ARG A 59 33.14 13.14 6.38
N GLN A 60 31.84 13.14 6.62
CA GLN A 60 30.94 12.04 6.22
C GLN A 60 30.02 12.52 5.10
N LEU A 61 30.02 11.76 4.00
CA LEU A 61 29.02 11.90 2.95
C LEU A 61 27.89 10.91 3.24
N MET A 62 26.64 11.39 3.32
CA MET A 62 25.46 10.53 3.49
C MET A 62 24.93 10.13 2.12
N VAL A 63 24.92 8.82 1.87
CA VAL A 63 24.35 8.23 0.66
C VAL A 63 23.03 7.56 1.01
N PRO A 64 21.95 7.72 0.19
CA PRO A 64 20.70 7.02 0.41
C PRO A 64 20.90 5.49 0.35
N GLY A 65 20.39 4.79 1.34
CA GLY A 65 20.40 3.33 1.44
C GLY A 65 19.03 2.72 1.09
N ASP A 66 18.76 1.54 1.64
CA ASP A 66 17.55 0.78 1.38
C ASP A 66 16.30 1.41 2.02
N ARG A 67 15.15 1.19 1.36
CA ARG A 67 13.85 1.58 1.89
C ARG A 67 13.30 0.47 2.78
N THR A 68 12.83 0.84 3.95
CA THR A 68 12.12 -0.02 4.88
C THR A 68 10.71 0.51 5.12
N PHE A 69 9.77 -0.39 5.35
CA PHE A 69 8.38 -0.06 5.64
C PHE A 69 8.13 -0.32 7.13
N GLY A 70 7.42 0.60 7.76
CA GLY A 70 7.05 0.45 9.17
C GLY A 70 5.79 -0.40 9.32
N ASP A 71 5.62 -0.96 10.50
CA ASP A 71 4.40 -1.67 10.86
C ASP A 71 3.19 -0.76 10.75
N TRP A 72 2.06 -1.35 10.38
CA TRP A 72 0.81 -0.65 10.22
C TRP A 72 -0.22 -1.15 11.23
N THR A 73 -0.80 -0.23 11.99
CA THR A 73 -1.74 -0.56 13.05
C THR A 73 -3.13 0.00 12.75
N VAL A 74 -4.14 -0.81 13.01
CA VAL A 74 -5.55 -0.47 12.86
C VAL A 74 -6.26 -0.71 14.18
N THR A 75 -7.07 0.24 14.64
CA THR A 75 -7.97 0.06 15.77
C THR A 75 -9.35 -0.30 15.25
N VAL A 76 -9.91 -1.38 15.76
CA VAL A 76 -11.17 -1.96 15.30
C VAL A 76 -12.17 -2.00 16.44
N PHE A 77 -13.42 -1.62 16.16
CA PHE A 77 -14.54 -1.90 17.05
C PHE A 77 -14.89 -3.37 16.97
N ASN A 78 -15.11 -3.99 18.11
CA ASN A 78 -15.56 -5.37 18.15
C ASN A 78 -17.03 -5.45 17.79
N ASP A 79 -17.36 -6.40 16.92
CA ASP A 79 -18.74 -6.69 16.51
C ASP A 79 -19.39 -7.69 17.48
N VAL A 80 -20.71 -7.63 17.63
CA VAL A 80 -21.48 -8.55 18.49
C VAL A 80 -21.25 -10.01 18.09
N ASP A 81 -21.11 -10.28 16.80
CA ASP A 81 -20.87 -11.62 16.26
C ASP A 81 -19.37 -11.99 16.29
N MET A 82 -18.48 -11.08 16.66
CA MET A 82 -17.02 -11.25 16.71
C MET A 82 -16.40 -11.77 15.40
N ILE A 83 -17.08 -11.59 14.26
CA ILE A 83 -16.68 -12.14 12.96
C ILE A 83 -15.33 -11.59 12.53
N ILE A 84 -15.13 -10.27 12.68
CA ILE A 84 -13.89 -9.61 12.26
C ILE A 84 -12.71 -10.11 13.08
N ARG A 85 -12.86 -10.22 14.39
CA ARG A 85 -11.82 -10.75 15.27
C ARG A 85 -11.52 -12.22 14.94
N HIS A 86 -12.56 -13.04 14.77
CA HIS A 86 -12.41 -14.44 14.37
C HIS A 86 -11.64 -14.58 13.04
N ASN A 87 -11.89 -13.69 12.09
CA ASN A 87 -11.20 -13.70 10.81
C ASN A 87 -9.71 -13.35 10.95
N PHE A 88 -9.35 -12.41 11.83
CA PHE A 88 -7.93 -12.15 12.14
C PHE A 88 -7.25 -13.33 12.83
N GLU A 89 -7.92 -13.94 13.81
CA GLU A 89 -7.40 -15.13 14.50
C GLU A 89 -7.24 -16.31 13.51
N SER A 90 -8.19 -16.47 12.60
CA SER A 90 -8.12 -17.49 11.55
C SER A 90 -6.97 -17.22 10.57
N TRP A 91 -6.71 -15.94 10.23
CA TRP A 91 -5.57 -15.57 9.42
C TRP A 91 -4.24 -15.88 10.12
N MET A 92 -4.10 -15.52 11.40
CA MET A 92 -2.92 -15.87 12.19
C MET A 92 -2.71 -17.38 12.28
N LYS A 93 -3.82 -18.15 12.38
CA LYS A 93 -3.77 -19.62 12.38
C LYS A 93 -3.34 -20.19 11.02
N LEU A 94 -3.70 -19.55 9.88
CA LEU A 94 -3.19 -19.94 8.56
C LEU A 94 -1.67 -19.73 8.44
N ILE A 95 -1.15 -18.66 9.06
CA ILE A 95 0.29 -18.40 9.07
C ILE A 95 1.00 -19.48 9.89
N GLN A 96 0.51 -19.74 11.09
CA GLN A 96 1.05 -20.77 11.98
C GLN A 96 -0.07 -21.36 12.84
N ASN A 97 -0.30 -22.65 12.68
CA ASN A 97 -1.24 -23.36 13.52
C ASN A 97 -0.56 -23.74 14.84
N HIS A 98 -1.00 -23.10 15.93
CA HIS A 98 -0.44 -23.33 17.26
C HIS A 98 -0.73 -24.74 17.83
N ARG A 99 -1.67 -25.50 17.27
CA ARG A 99 -2.02 -26.83 17.73
C ARG A 99 -1.03 -27.89 17.24
N ASP A 100 -0.60 -27.77 15.98
CA ASP A 100 0.24 -28.79 15.32
C ASP A 100 1.64 -28.24 14.98
N ASN A 101 1.91 -26.97 15.31
CA ASN A 101 3.11 -26.23 14.92
C ASN A 101 3.42 -26.28 13.42
N THR A 102 2.39 -26.48 12.60
CA THR A 102 2.51 -26.49 11.14
C THR A 102 2.18 -25.14 10.57
N SER A 103 2.89 -24.72 9.55
CA SER A 103 2.54 -23.54 8.75
C SER A 103 2.01 -23.96 7.39
N HIS A 104 0.96 -23.31 6.91
CA HIS A 104 0.37 -23.57 5.60
C HIS A 104 1.12 -22.86 4.45
N LEU A 105 2.45 -22.80 4.55
CA LEU A 105 3.29 -22.16 3.53
C LEU A 105 3.47 -22.99 2.25
N GLY A 106 2.79 -24.14 2.14
CA GLY A 106 2.94 -25.04 1.00
C GLY A 106 2.47 -24.54 -0.36
N GLY A 107 1.78 -23.41 -0.43
CA GLY A 107 1.25 -22.79 -1.65
C GLY A 107 1.62 -21.32 -1.86
N GLY A 108 2.45 -20.75 -1.01
CA GLY A 108 2.78 -19.33 -0.99
C GLY A 108 2.53 -18.72 0.39
N TYR A 109 3.03 -17.51 0.58
CA TYR A 109 2.81 -16.80 1.84
C TYR A 109 1.36 -16.31 1.93
N PRO A 110 0.68 -16.43 3.09
CA PRO A 110 -0.69 -15.98 3.29
C PRO A 110 -0.75 -14.45 3.45
N TYR A 111 -0.31 -13.74 2.46
CA TYR A 111 -0.35 -12.28 2.43
C TYR A 111 -1.75 -11.77 2.07
N GLY A 112 -2.13 -10.69 2.71
CA GLY A 112 -3.30 -9.92 2.37
C GLY A 112 -2.95 -8.55 1.81
N GLN A 113 -3.97 -7.77 1.60
CA GLN A 113 -3.88 -6.40 1.09
C GLN A 113 -4.85 -5.50 1.86
N ALA A 114 -4.45 -4.27 2.09
CA ALA A 114 -5.34 -3.27 2.65
C ALA A 114 -5.36 -2.01 1.76
N THR A 115 -6.46 -1.28 1.82
CA THR A 115 -6.60 0.01 1.17
C THR A 115 -7.09 1.05 2.17
N VAL A 116 -6.34 2.12 2.31
CA VAL A 116 -6.72 3.28 3.12
C VAL A 116 -6.96 4.47 2.20
N THR A 117 -8.19 4.93 2.16
CA THR A 117 -8.61 6.06 1.33
C THR A 117 -8.94 7.25 2.20
N GLN A 118 -8.27 8.35 1.98
CA GLN A 118 -8.59 9.62 2.61
C GLN A 118 -9.65 10.34 1.78
N LEU A 119 -10.68 10.86 2.46
CA LEU A 119 -11.83 11.47 1.81
C LEU A 119 -11.79 12.99 1.93
N ARG A 120 -12.38 13.65 0.96
CA ARG A 120 -12.70 15.09 1.00
C ARG A 120 -13.93 15.33 1.85
N ARG A 121 -14.18 16.59 2.21
CA ARG A 121 -15.40 16.99 2.91
C ARG A 121 -16.68 16.75 2.09
N SER A 122 -16.55 16.64 0.77
CA SER A 122 -17.63 16.26 -0.15
C SER A 122 -17.97 14.76 -0.15
N GLY A 123 -17.14 13.91 0.54
CA GLY A 123 -17.24 12.46 0.48
C GLY A 123 -16.45 11.81 -0.65
N GLU A 124 -15.87 12.60 -1.55
CA GLU A 124 -15.06 12.08 -2.65
C GLU A 124 -13.68 11.60 -2.16
N ALA A 125 -13.15 10.57 -2.81
CA ALA A 125 -11.79 10.11 -2.57
C ALA A 125 -10.78 11.21 -2.90
N LEU A 126 -9.92 11.53 -1.94
CA LEU A 126 -8.82 12.47 -2.13
C LEU A 126 -7.57 11.74 -2.58
N ARG A 127 -7.22 10.68 -1.88
CA ARG A 127 -6.06 9.84 -2.17
C ARG A 127 -6.23 8.48 -1.51
N SER A 128 -5.89 7.42 -2.23
CA SER A 128 -5.88 6.07 -1.71
C SER A 128 -4.45 5.55 -1.59
N TYR A 129 -4.22 4.75 -0.58
CA TYR A 129 -2.99 4.03 -0.33
C TYR A 129 -3.31 2.55 -0.31
N THR A 130 -2.68 1.81 -1.19
CA THR A 130 -2.75 0.36 -1.23
C THR A 130 -1.55 -0.21 -0.51
N ILE A 131 -1.78 -0.97 0.56
CA ILE A 131 -0.77 -1.62 1.36
C ILE A 131 -0.78 -3.09 0.96
N GLY A 132 0.30 -3.55 0.37
CA GLY A 132 0.42 -4.90 -0.19
C GLY A 132 1.26 -5.82 0.68
N GLU A 133 1.04 -7.13 0.49
CA GLU A 133 1.80 -8.18 1.16
C GLU A 133 1.86 -7.99 2.69
N ILE A 134 0.69 -7.71 3.29
CA ILE A 134 0.56 -7.56 4.73
C ILE A 134 0.17 -8.88 5.38
N TYR A 135 0.56 -9.03 6.64
CA TYR A 135 0.07 -10.10 7.50
C TYR A 135 0.00 -9.62 8.96
N PRO A 136 -0.98 -10.11 9.75
CA PRO A 136 -1.12 -9.71 11.14
C PRO A 136 0.01 -10.31 11.98
N THR A 137 0.70 -9.44 12.73
CA THR A 137 1.74 -9.81 13.69
C THR A 137 1.21 -9.86 15.10
N GLU A 138 0.22 -9.00 15.40
CA GLU A 138 -0.38 -8.90 16.71
C GLU A 138 -1.86 -8.58 16.60
N CYS A 139 -2.66 -9.30 17.39
CA CYS A 139 -4.04 -8.96 17.68
C CYS A 139 -4.11 -8.67 19.19
N ALA A 140 -4.26 -7.39 19.56
CA ALA A 140 -4.21 -6.97 20.94
C ALA A 140 -5.32 -7.61 21.80
N ALA A 141 -5.03 -7.73 23.09
CA ALA A 141 -6.02 -8.16 24.06
C ALA A 141 -7.15 -7.13 24.21
N ILE A 142 -8.32 -7.60 24.63
CA ILE A 142 -9.46 -6.77 25.00
C ILE A 142 -9.61 -6.90 26.52
N ASP A 143 -9.56 -5.77 27.21
CA ASP A 143 -9.79 -5.71 28.65
C ASP A 143 -11.28 -5.78 28.94
N LEU A 144 -11.68 -6.75 29.76
CA LEU A 144 -13.08 -6.94 30.17
C LEU A 144 -13.21 -6.54 31.64
N ALA A 145 -14.12 -5.63 31.94
CA ALA A 145 -14.39 -5.17 33.30
C ALA A 145 -15.90 -5.04 33.54
N TRP A 146 -16.36 -5.49 34.69
CA TRP A 146 -17.78 -5.52 35.07
C TRP A 146 -18.39 -4.12 35.22
N ASP A 147 -17.57 -3.11 35.41
CA ASP A 147 -17.96 -1.72 35.60
C ASP A 147 -17.90 -0.86 34.31
N SER A 148 -17.50 -1.48 33.20
CA SER A 148 -17.46 -0.81 31.87
C SER A 148 -18.80 -0.93 31.15
N ASN A 149 -19.84 -0.22 31.66
CA ASN A 149 -21.20 -0.38 31.14
C ASN A 149 -21.51 0.39 29.85
N ASP A 150 -20.81 1.52 29.61
CA ASP A 150 -21.11 2.45 28.51
C ASP A 150 -19.97 2.57 27.48
N ALA A 151 -19.17 1.53 27.32
CA ALA A 151 -18.06 1.48 26.37
C ALA A 151 -18.26 0.37 25.34
N VAL A 152 -17.93 0.65 24.08
CA VAL A 152 -17.83 -0.34 23.04
C VAL A 152 -16.42 -0.93 23.07
N GLU A 153 -16.34 -2.24 22.98
CA GLU A 153 -15.05 -2.92 22.92
C GLU A 153 -14.27 -2.52 21.67
N GLU A 154 -12.99 -2.27 21.86
CA GLU A 154 -12.06 -1.97 20.77
C GLU A 154 -10.75 -2.68 20.98
N TYR A 155 -10.10 -3.04 19.89
CA TYR A 155 -8.78 -3.65 19.93
C TYR A 155 -7.93 -3.19 18.76
N ALA A 156 -6.62 -3.26 18.92
CA ALA A 156 -5.66 -2.95 17.88
C ALA A 156 -5.18 -4.22 17.17
N VAL A 157 -4.99 -4.13 15.87
CA VAL A 157 -4.33 -5.16 15.08
C VAL A 157 -3.13 -4.53 14.39
N THR A 158 -1.96 -5.11 14.59
CA THR A 158 -0.70 -4.67 14.00
C THR A 158 -0.32 -5.61 12.87
N PHE A 159 0.07 -5.03 11.74
CA PHE A 159 0.48 -5.73 10.53
C PHE A 159 1.93 -5.40 10.19
N ALA A 160 2.69 -6.42 9.83
CA ALA A 160 3.92 -6.21 9.08
C ALA A 160 3.59 -5.85 7.64
N VAL A 161 4.34 -4.91 7.08
CA VAL A 161 4.13 -4.35 5.73
C VAL A 161 5.38 -4.56 4.90
N ASN A 162 5.25 -5.25 3.77
CA ASN A 162 6.35 -5.42 2.82
C ASN A 162 6.41 -4.28 1.80
N ASN A 163 5.26 -3.77 1.37
CA ASN A 163 5.20 -2.66 0.42
C ASN A 163 3.90 -1.85 0.55
N TRP A 164 3.90 -0.63 0.02
CA TRP A 164 2.70 0.15 -0.16
C TRP A 164 2.85 1.13 -1.33
N PHE A 165 1.72 1.50 -1.93
CA PHE A 165 1.63 2.41 -3.07
C PHE A 165 0.55 3.46 -2.80
N ALA A 166 0.82 4.69 -3.20
CA ALA A 166 -0.22 5.72 -3.28
C ALA A 166 -0.84 5.73 -4.69
N ASP A 167 -2.06 6.23 -4.84
CA ASP A 167 -2.70 6.43 -6.14
C ASP A 167 -1.76 7.14 -7.12
N GLY A 168 -1.66 6.60 -8.34
CA GLY A 168 -0.71 7.05 -9.35
C GLY A 168 0.70 6.44 -9.24
N MET A 169 0.97 5.60 -8.24
CA MET A 169 2.21 4.86 -8.07
C MET A 169 1.94 3.36 -8.16
N SER A 170 1.70 2.82 -9.34
CA SER A 170 1.57 1.37 -9.53
C SER A 170 2.92 0.66 -9.34
N PRO A 171 2.95 -0.58 -8.77
CA PRO A 171 4.16 -1.40 -8.75
C PRO A 171 4.63 -1.64 -10.16
N GLY A 172 5.85 -1.26 -10.47
CA GLY A 172 6.42 -1.40 -11.82
C GLY A 172 6.09 -0.27 -12.79
N SER A 173 5.22 0.68 -12.46
CA SER A 173 5.21 1.97 -13.11
C SER A 173 6.32 2.81 -12.50
N SER A 174 7.55 2.63 -13.00
CA SER A 174 8.53 3.68 -12.86
C SER A 174 7.93 4.91 -13.54
N SER A 175 7.38 5.84 -12.77
CA SER A 175 7.20 7.20 -13.22
C SER A 175 8.58 7.90 -13.25
N GLY A 176 9.55 7.21 -13.82
CA GLY A 176 10.63 7.88 -14.47
C GLY A 176 9.95 8.67 -15.57
N GLY A 177 10.10 9.99 -15.51
CA GLY A 177 9.56 10.85 -16.54
C GLY A 177 9.81 10.21 -17.90
N ASP A 178 8.82 10.31 -18.79
CA ASP A 178 8.80 9.74 -20.14
C ASP A 178 10.06 10.18 -20.94
N ASN A 179 11.19 9.64 -20.55
CA ASN A 179 12.50 9.75 -21.20
C ASN A 179 12.91 8.43 -21.84
N SER A 180 12.00 7.43 -21.93
CA SER A 180 12.27 6.28 -22.76
C SER A 180 12.19 6.70 -24.23
N LYS A 181 13.28 7.25 -24.70
CA LYS A 181 13.52 7.56 -26.13
C LYS A 181 13.42 6.31 -27.02
N TRP A 182 13.18 5.14 -26.42
CA TRP A 182 13.07 3.86 -27.10
C TRP A 182 11.70 3.24 -26.88
N LYS A 183 10.99 2.95 -27.97
CA LYS A 183 9.83 2.07 -27.99
C LYS A 183 10.19 0.83 -28.78
N ALA A 184 10.16 -0.34 -28.14
CA ALA A 184 10.27 -1.62 -28.80
C ALA A 184 8.87 -2.27 -28.83
N GLY A 185 8.43 -2.69 -29.98
CA GLY A 185 7.17 -3.41 -30.16
C GLY A 185 7.43 -4.73 -30.91
N VAL A 186 6.79 -5.79 -30.44
CA VAL A 186 6.77 -7.08 -31.13
C VAL A 186 5.38 -7.25 -31.71
N SER A 187 5.28 -7.40 -33.03
CA SER A 187 4.02 -7.74 -33.69
C SER A 187 4.07 -9.17 -34.25
N ILE A 188 3.08 -9.96 -33.90
CA ILE A 188 2.90 -11.31 -34.39
C ILE A 188 1.72 -11.31 -35.37
N THR A 189 1.96 -11.59 -36.62
CA THR A 189 0.92 -11.70 -37.64
C THR A 189 0.79 -13.16 -38.05
N THR A 190 -0.40 -13.71 -37.88
CA THR A 190 -0.72 -15.09 -38.30
C THR A 190 -1.54 -15.01 -39.59
N GLY A 191 -1.01 -15.50 -40.67
CA GLY A 191 -1.70 -15.59 -41.97
C GLY A 191 -1.68 -17.03 -42.52
N SER A 192 -2.41 -17.28 -43.57
CA SER A 192 -2.55 -18.62 -44.20
C SER A 192 -1.23 -19.25 -44.72
N GLY A 193 -0.10 -18.59 -44.54
CA GLY A 193 1.24 -19.05 -44.94
C GLY A 193 2.23 -19.20 -43.77
N GLY A 194 1.79 -19.18 -42.51
CA GLY A 194 2.64 -19.33 -41.32
C GLY A 194 2.69 -18.10 -40.44
N THR A 195 3.23 -18.27 -39.23
CA THR A 195 3.40 -17.21 -38.24
C THR A 195 4.73 -16.50 -38.47
N ARG A 196 4.68 -15.20 -38.69
CA ARG A 196 5.87 -14.34 -38.75
C ARG A 196 5.89 -13.39 -37.56
N ALA A 197 6.99 -13.39 -36.84
CA ALA A 197 7.27 -12.43 -35.78
C ALA A 197 8.20 -11.33 -36.31
N SER A 198 7.84 -10.08 -36.16
CA SER A 198 8.70 -8.95 -36.47
C SER A 198 8.92 -8.09 -35.22
N VAL A 199 10.17 -7.77 -34.97
CA VAL A 199 10.56 -6.85 -33.89
C VAL A 199 10.82 -5.48 -34.52
N HIS A 200 10.19 -4.44 -34.02
CA HIS A 200 10.45 -3.07 -34.46
C HIS A 200 10.79 -2.19 -33.25
N GLY A 201 11.82 -1.40 -33.41
CA GLY A 201 12.20 -0.39 -32.43
C GLY A 201 12.19 0.99 -33.08
N SER A 202 11.68 2.00 -32.42
CA SER A 202 11.76 3.39 -32.86
C SER A 202 12.44 4.24 -31.80
N TYR A 203 13.40 5.05 -32.22
CA TYR A 203 14.06 6.04 -31.39
C TYR A 203 13.59 7.42 -31.82
N LYS A 204 13.09 8.21 -30.88
CA LYS A 204 12.69 9.60 -31.12
C LYS A 204 13.71 10.52 -30.44
N ALA A 205 14.63 11.06 -31.21
CA ALA A 205 15.51 12.15 -30.76
C ALA A 205 14.76 13.49 -30.85
N PRO A 206 15.14 14.49 -30.07
CA PRO A 206 14.57 15.84 -30.23
C PRO A 206 14.77 16.34 -31.65
N GLY A 207 13.68 16.46 -32.43
CA GLY A 207 13.69 16.96 -33.79
C GLY A 207 14.01 15.96 -34.91
N PHE A 208 14.24 14.65 -34.62
CA PHE A 208 14.53 13.65 -35.64
C PHE A 208 13.88 12.29 -35.30
N SER A 209 13.20 11.67 -36.23
CA SER A 209 12.70 10.31 -36.07
C SER A 209 13.34 9.39 -37.12
N ILE A 210 14.02 8.35 -36.66
CA ILE A 210 14.55 7.28 -37.52
C ILE A 210 13.74 6.01 -37.23
N GLY A 211 13.02 5.52 -38.23
CA GLY A 211 12.36 4.21 -38.19
C GLY A 211 13.21 3.21 -39.00
N GLY A 212 13.70 2.15 -38.33
CA GLY A 212 14.37 1.05 -38.99
C GLY A 212 13.47 -0.20 -38.94
N ARG A 213 13.30 -0.86 -40.05
CA ARG A 213 12.65 -2.19 -40.18
C ARG A 213 13.74 -3.20 -40.44
N VAL A 214 13.90 -4.15 -39.55
CA VAL A 214 14.76 -5.32 -39.77
C VAL A 214 13.83 -6.49 -40.02
N GLY A 215 13.93 -7.05 -41.20
CA GLY A 215 13.19 -8.25 -41.65
C GLY A 215 13.89 -9.54 -41.25
#